data_5d5f0bfc6de3da227d52b80feab85000
#
_entry.id   5d5f0bfc6de3da227d52b80feab85000
#
_cell.length_a   1.000
_cell.length_b   1.000
_cell.length_c   1.000
_cell.angle_alpha   90.00
_cell.angle_beta   90.00
_cell.angle_gamma   90.00
#
_symmetry.space_group_name_H-M   'P 1'
#
loop_
_entity.id
_entity.type
_entity.pdbx_description
1 polymer ?
#
loop_
_entity_poly.entity_id
_entity_poly.type
_entity_poly.pdbx_seq_one_letter_code
_entity_poly.pdbx_strand_id
1 'polypeptide(L)'
;MISRKTPDLENKLLILFAIDELGPLTSLQLLQFLAENNLMDYITMQLTLGDMMDSGHLRSIPHALGTLYTLSREGRESLALFLHRLPHSTRVLIHSAVPGWKPRFARETQMLADFHRREDGKLDLRLRLMEKDSPLLDMTLILPTRDLADQLSRRWPEAAPAFYGYLMKELGDDFSSDQRVPGTLPEGAFLDKENAQGFVLRLNRGGPAAPALTMALALPTKSMALFFAWHWAEKADGICAFLIARLSEK
;
A
#
# COMPACT_ATOMS: atom_id res chain seq x y z
N MET A 1 -23.65 -15.24 43.26
CA MET A 1 -22.60 -15.61 42.32
C MET A 1 -22.52 -14.53 41.23
N ILE A 2 -21.61 -13.59 41.34
CA ILE A 2 -21.37 -12.57 40.34
C ILE A 2 -20.59 -13.28 39.24
N SER A 3 -21.26 -13.52 38.10
CA SER A 3 -20.59 -13.99 36.89
C SER A 3 -19.53 -12.94 36.50
N ARG A 4 -18.26 -13.24 36.75
CA ARG A 4 -17.15 -12.49 36.16
C ARG A 4 -17.29 -12.63 34.64
N LYS A 5 -17.86 -11.61 34.01
CA LYS A 5 -17.72 -11.44 32.55
C LYS A 5 -16.26 -11.64 32.21
N THR A 6 -15.99 -12.56 31.34
CA THR A 6 -14.63 -12.86 30.88
C THR A 6 -14.14 -11.68 30.07
N PRO A 7 -13.17 -10.87 30.57
CA PRO A 7 -12.61 -9.75 29.82
C PRO A 7 -12.09 -10.17 28.42
N ASP A 8 -11.73 -11.44 28.34
CA ASP A 8 -11.20 -12.09 27.13
C ASP A 8 -12.17 -12.08 25.93
N LEU A 9 -13.46 -12.40 26.13
CA LEU A 9 -14.43 -12.41 25.01
C LEU A 9 -14.72 -11.00 24.50
N GLU A 10 -14.84 -10.02 25.39
CA GLU A 10 -15.07 -8.63 24.98
C GLU A 10 -13.85 -8.07 24.23
N ASN A 11 -12.62 -8.39 24.66
CA ASN A 11 -11.39 -8.02 23.98
C ASN A 11 -11.28 -8.65 22.59
N LYS A 12 -11.62 -9.93 22.44
CA LYS A 12 -11.64 -10.62 21.14
C LYS A 12 -12.66 -9.98 20.20
N LEU A 13 -13.88 -9.73 20.67
CA LEU A 13 -14.92 -9.08 19.86
C LEU A 13 -14.53 -7.65 19.47
N LEU A 14 -13.85 -6.92 20.34
CA LEU A 14 -13.37 -5.58 20.07
C LEU A 14 -12.34 -5.57 18.93
N ILE A 15 -11.35 -6.47 18.96
CA ILE A 15 -10.35 -6.62 17.89
C ILE A 15 -11.03 -7.05 16.59
N LEU A 16 -11.92 -8.06 16.61
CA LEU A 16 -12.64 -8.49 15.42
C LEU A 16 -13.42 -7.34 14.80
N PHE A 17 -14.17 -6.60 15.61
CA PHE A 17 -14.98 -5.47 15.13
C PHE A 17 -14.11 -4.34 14.57
N ALA A 18 -13.01 -4.01 15.23
CA ALA A 18 -12.08 -2.99 14.74
C ALA A 18 -11.49 -3.37 13.38
N ILE A 19 -11.04 -4.62 13.19
CA ILE A 19 -10.49 -5.10 11.91
C ILE A 19 -11.59 -5.21 10.84
N ASP A 20 -12.81 -5.58 11.20
CA ASP A 20 -13.94 -5.63 10.26
C ASP A 20 -14.27 -4.25 9.67
N GLU A 21 -14.34 -3.24 10.54
CA GLU A 21 -14.65 -1.86 10.14
C GLU A 21 -13.50 -1.17 9.38
N LEU A 22 -12.25 -1.35 9.82
CA LEU A 22 -11.09 -0.67 9.26
C LEU A 22 -10.48 -1.39 8.05
N GLY A 23 -10.63 -2.70 7.96
CA GLY A 23 -9.97 -3.59 6.99
C GLY A 23 -8.71 -4.25 7.57
N PRO A 24 -7.91 -4.91 6.72
CA PRO A 24 -6.66 -5.53 7.16
C PRO A 24 -5.70 -4.50 7.76
N LEU A 25 -5.13 -4.79 8.95
CA LEU A 25 -4.25 -3.88 9.70
C LEU A 25 -2.97 -4.59 10.13
N THR A 26 -1.87 -3.85 10.23
CA THR A 26 -0.69 -4.30 10.97
C THR A 26 -0.96 -4.27 12.49
N SER A 27 -0.17 -5.00 13.28
CA SER A 27 -0.27 -4.92 14.74
C SER A 27 -0.04 -3.51 15.28
N LEU A 28 0.83 -2.73 14.63
CA LEU A 28 1.09 -1.33 15.01
C LEU A 28 -0.12 -0.43 14.72
N GLN A 29 -0.76 -0.57 13.57
CA GLN A 29 -1.96 0.18 13.22
C GLN A 29 -3.13 -0.15 14.14
N LEU A 30 -3.31 -1.44 14.44
CA LEU A 30 -4.32 -1.88 15.41
C LEU A 30 -4.06 -1.29 16.80
N LEU A 31 -2.80 -1.32 17.26
CA LEU A 31 -2.41 -0.71 18.52
C LEU A 31 -2.69 0.79 18.57
N GLN A 32 -2.28 1.53 17.54
CA GLN A 32 -2.54 2.97 17.46
C GLN A 32 -4.04 3.28 17.56
N PHE A 33 -4.85 2.57 16.79
CA PHE A 33 -6.29 2.75 16.81
C PHE A 33 -6.88 2.49 18.21
N LEU A 34 -6.53 1.34 18.82
CA LEU A 34 -7.07 0.95 20.12
C LEU A 34 -6.60 1.87 21.26
N ALA A 35 -5.32 2.27 21.25
CA ALA A 35 -4.74 3.12 22.27
C ALA A 35 -5.24 4.56 22.21
N GLU A 36 -5.27 5.17 21.01
CA GLU A 36 -5.71 6.56 20.83
C GLU A 36 -7.22 6.72 21.13
N ASN A 37 -8.00 5.65 20.99
CA ASN A 37 -9.42 5.64 21.37
C ASN A 37 -9.68 5.11 22.80
N ASN A 38 -8.62 4.87 23.60
CA ASN A 38 -8.71 4.33 24.97
C ASN A 38 -9.50 3.03 25.07
N LEU A 39 -9.38 2.15 24.08
CA LEU A 39 -10.15 0.91 24.00
C LEU A 39 -9.38 -0.29 24.58
N MET A 40 -8.07 -0.33 24.45
CA MET A 40 -7.23 -1.45 24.89
C MET A 40 -5.77 -1.02 25.02
N ASP A 41 -5.06 -1.55 26.01
CA ASP A 41 -3.62 -1.38 26.16
C ASP A 41 -2.81 -2.37 25.30
N TYR A 42 -1.51 -2.08 25.14
CA TYR A 42 -0.59 -2.86 24.31
C TYR A 42 -0.51 -4.35 24.72
N ILE A 43 -0.36 -4.62 26.03
CA ILE A 43 -0.15 -5.98 26.51
C ILE A 43 -1.38 -6.83 26.27
N THR A 44 -2.55 -6.30 26.63
CA THR A 44 -3.85 -6.95 26.42
C THR A 44 -4.08 -7.21 24.92
N MET A 45 -3.77 -6.23 24.06
CA MET A 45 -3.91 -6.39 22.61
C MET A 45 -3.02 -7.51 22.07
N GLN A 46 -1.72 -7.53 22.44
CA GLN A 46 -0.79 -8.55 21.94
C GLN A 46 -1.18 -9.97 22.35
N LEU A 47 -1.57 -10.15 23.62
CA LEU A 47 -2.01 -11.45 24.11
C LEU A 47 -3.29 -11.90 23.40
N THR A 48 -4.26 -11.00 23.25
CA THR A 48 -5.53 -11.31 22.57
C THR A 48 -5.30 -11.61 21.09
N LEU A 49 -4.41 -10.86 20.41
CA LEU A 49 -4.07 -11.06 19.00
C LEU A 49 -3.42 -12.44 18.78
N GLY A 50 -2.48 -12.84 19.64
CA GLY A 50 -1.86 -14.15 19.62
C GLY A 50 -2.87 -15.28 19.77
N ASP A 51 -3.72 -15.20 20.79
CA ASP A 51 -4.80 -16.15 21.07
C ASP A 51 -5.76 -16.30 19.87
N MET A 52 -6.07 -15.20 19.19
CA MET A 52 -6.98 -15.19 18.03
C MET A 52 -6.33 -15.76 16.77
N MET A 53 -5.03 -15.65 16.64
CA MET A 53 -4.27 -16.34 15.59
C MET A 53 -4.24 -17.84 15.85
N ASP A 54 -3.94 -18.27 17.07
CA ASP A 54 -3.86 -19.69 17.46
C ASP A 54 -5.24 -20.37 17.36
N SER A 55 -6.30 -19.67 17.71
CA SER A 55 -7.69 -20.16 17.63
C SER A 55 -8.32 -20.04 16.23
N GLY A 56 -7.58 -19.53 15.24
CA GLY A 56 -8.02 -19.44 13.86
C GLY A 56 -9.06 -18.35 13.55
N HIS A 57 -9.34 -17.42 14.46
CA HIS A 57 -10.29 -16.32 14.23
C HIS A 57 -9.71 -15.22 13.35
N LEU A 58 -8.38 -15.08 13.34
CA LEU A 58 -7.65 -14.18 12.44
C LEU A 58 -6.76 -14.97 11.49
N ARG A 59 -6.44 -14.36 10.36
CA ARG A 59 -5.42 -14.82 9.42
C ARG A 59 -4.39 -13.74 9.22
N SER A 60 -3.16 -14.15 8.98
CA SER A 60 -2.06 -13.27 8.63
C SER A 60 -1.85 -13.26 7.11
N ILE A 61 -1.58 -12.08 6.57
CA ILE A 61 -1.22 -11.85 5.18
C ILE A 61 0.16 -11.21 5.18
N PRO A 62 1.18 -11.81 4.53
CA PRO A 62 2.49 -11.18 4.37
C PRO A 62 2.34 -9.86 3.60
N HIS A 63 2.97 -8.81 4.10
CA HIS A 63 2.94 -7.48 3.48
C HIS A 63 4.30 -6.79 3.64
N ALA A 64 4.60 -5.79 2.81
CA ALA A 64 5.88 -5.07 2.86
C ALA A 64 6.13 -4.34 4.20
N LEU A 65 5.07 -3.95 4.91
CA LEU A 65 5.15 -3.37 6.27
C LEU A 65 5.17 -4.43 7.38
N GLY A 66 5.32 -5.70 7.04
CA GLY A 66 5.25 -6.81 7.98
C GLY A 66 4.02 -7.67 7.77
N THR A 67 3.32 -7.99 8.84
CA THR A 67 2.13 -8.86 8.78
C THR A 67 0.86 -8.02 8.90
N LEU A 68 -0.07 -8.19 7.96
CA LEU A 68 -1.43 -7.70 8.07
C LEU A 68 -2.33 -8.78 8.68
N TYR A 69 -3.18 -8.39 9.60
CA TYR A 69 -4.20 -9.24 10.22
C TYR A 69 -5.56 -8.96 9.61
N THR A 70 -6.27 -10.02 9.27
CA THR A 70 -7.64 -9.96 8.73
C THR A 70 -8.51 -11.04 9.36
N LEU A 71 -9.83 -10.86 9.33
CA LEU A 71 -10.75 -11.86 9.85
C LEU A 71 -10.69 -13.13 8.97
N SER A 72 -10.66 -14.29 9.64
CA SER A 72 -10.94 -15.56 8.99
C SER A 72 -12.45 -15.70 8.73
N ARG A 73 -12.87 -16.82 8.16
CA ARG A 73 -14.29 -17.16 8.08
C ARG A 73 -14.90 -17.35 9.47
N GLU A 74 -14.19 -18.08 10.32
CA GLU A 74 -14.57 -18.37 11.72
C GLU A 74 -14.65 -17.07 12.53
N GLY A 75 -13.73 -16.14 12.31
CA GLY A 75 -13.75 -14.82 12.96
C GLY A 75 -14.97 -13.99 12.58
N ARG A 76 -15.35 -13.97 11.29
CA ARG A 76 -16.57 -13.29 10.83
C ARG A 76 -17.85 -13.92 11.39
N GLU A 77 -17.93 -15.23 11.40
CA GLU A 77 -19.07 -15.97 11.97
C GLU A 77 -19.19 -15.69 13.49
N SER A 78 -18.07 -15.73 14.20
CA SER A 78 -18.03 -15.40 15.64
C SER A 78 -18.44 -13.96 15.91
N LEU A 79 -17.93 -13.00 15.12
CA LEU A 79 -18.33 -11.61 15.26
C LEU A 79 -19.85 -11.43 15.03
N ALA A 80 -20.39 -12.01 13.97
CA ALA A 80 -21.82 -11.92 13.66
C ALA A 80 -22.70 -12.49 14.79
N LEU A 81 -22.30 -13.63 15.37
CA LEU A 81 -23.04 -14.27 16.47
C LEU A 81 -22.98 -13.48 17.77
N PHE A 82 -21.83 -12.91 18.11
CA PHE A 82 -21.59 -12.35 19.44
C PHE A 82 -21.46 -10.83 19.47
N LEU A 83 -21.63 -10.12 18.34
CA LEU A 83 -21.54 -8.66 18.27
C LEU A 83 -22.41 -7.92 19.28
N HIS A 84 -23.58 -8.50 19.62
CA HIS A 84 -24.48 -7.94 20.62
C HIS A 84 -23.89 -7.87 22.03
N ARG A 85 -22.82 -8.63 22.31
CA ARG A 85 -22.11 -8.63 23.60
C ARG A 85 -21.10 -7.47 23.71
N LEU A 86 -20.69 -6.90 22.57
CA LEU A 86 -19.87 -5.69 22.57
C LEU A 86 -20.77 -4.48 22.93
N PRO A 87 -20.41 -3.67 23.94
CA PRO A 87 -21.23 -2.54 24.37
C PRO A 87 -21.58 -1.62 23.21
N HIS A 88 -22.80 -1.11 23.19
CA HIS A 88 -23.27 -0.21 22.12
C HIS A 88 -22.40 1.04 22.02
N SER A 89 -22.01 1.62 23.16
CA SER A 89 -21.09 2.78 23.19
C SER A 89 -19.75 2.51 22.49
N THR A 90 -19.18 1.32 22.72
CA THR A 90 -17.92 0.90 22.07
C THR A 90 -18.09 0.76 20.57
N ARG A 91 -19.20 0.16 20.11
CA ARG A 91 -19.48 0.03 18.66
C ARG A 91 -19.67 1.38 17.99
N VAL A 92 -20.41 2.29 18.63
CA VAL A 92 -20.60 3.66 18.12
C VAL A 92 -19.28 4.42 18.05
N LEU A 93 -18.44 4.30 19.10
CA LEU A 93 -17.13 4.95 19.14
C LEU A 93 -16.24 4.46 17.99
N ILE A 94 -16.12 3.16 17.80
CA ILE A 94 -15.32 2.58 16.70
C ILE A 94 -15.87 3.05 15.36
N HIS A 95 -17.16 2.89 15.12
CA HIS A 95 -17.79 3.27 13.85
C HIS A 95 -17.62 4.76 13.53
N SER A 96 -17.73 5.63 14.51
CA SER A 96 -17.52 7.09 14.34
C SER A 96 -16.07 7.47 14.10
N ALA A 97 -15.11 6.68 14.58
CA ALA A 97 -13.68 6.90 14.37
C ALA A 97 -13.20 6.44 12.98
N VAL A 98 -13.81 5.41 12.39
CA VAL A 98 -13.42 4.79 11.10
C VAL A 98 -13.15 5.81 9.97
N PRO A 99 -14.00 6.84 9.73
CA PRO A 99 -13.76 7.80 8.64
C PRO A 99 -12.44 8.56 8.76
N GLY A 100 -11.94 8.78 9.97
CA GLY A 100 -10.64 9.42 10.21
C GLY A 100 -9.45 8.48 10.04
N TRP A 101 -9.61 7.22 10.45
CA TRP A 101 -8.52 6.25 10.49
C TRP A 101 -8.33 5.45 9.21
N LYS A 102 -9.42 5.03 8.58
CA LYS A 102 -9.36 4.18 7.38
C LYS A 102 -8.56 4.78 6.23
N PRO A 103 -8.73 6.08 5.88
CA PRO A 103 -7.89 6.70 4.85
C PRO A 103 -6.41 6.83 5.24
N ARG A 104 -6.14 7.07 6.54
CA ARG A 104 -4.76 7.14 7.06
C ARG A 104 -4.06 5.78 6.90
N PHE A 105 -4.67 4.71 7.39
CA PHE A 105 -4.12 3.36 7.29
C PHE A 105 -4.00 2.87 5.85
N ALA A 106 -4.99 3.20 5.00
CA ALA A 106 -4.91 2.90 3.58
C ALA A 106 -3.69 3.56 2.93
N ARG A 107 -3.39 4.82 3.24
CA ARG A 107 -2.17 5.49 2.74
C ARG A 107 -0.90 4.79 3.19
N GLU A 108 -0.82 4.41 4.47
CA GLU A 108 0.34 3.71 5.03
C GLU A 108 0.58 2.34 4.37
N THR A 109 -0.48 1.60 4.04
CA THR A 109 -0.38 0.27 3.42
C THR A 109 -0.31 0.30 1.90
N GLN A 110 -0.84 1.34 1.26
CA GLN A 110 -0.85 1.45 -0.20
C GLN A 110 0.35 2.19 -0.77
N MET A 111 0.97 3.10 0.01
CA MET A 111 2.07 3.94 -0.45
C MET A 111 3.35 3.56 0.29
N LEU A 112 4.06 2.58 -0.25
CA LEU A 112 5.22 1.98 0.40
C LEU A 112 6.51 2.62 -0.10
N ALA A 113 7.44 2.86 0.82
CA ALA A 113 8.78 3.31 0.53
C ALA A 113 9.78 2.53 1.39
N ASP A 114 10.72 1.89 0.75
CA ASP A 114 11.83 1.19 1.39
C ASP A 114 13.14 1.44 0.63
N PHE A 115 14.27 1.39 1.31
CA PHE A 115 15.55 1.52 0.63
C PHE A 115 16.58 0.54 1.17
N HIS A 116 17.49 0.14 0.31
CA HIS A 116 18.60 -0.74 0.67
C HIS A 116 19.91 -0.25 0.05
N ARG A 117 21.02 -0.65 0.66
CA ARG A 117 22.35 -0.26 0.22
C ARG A 117 22.83 -1.20 -0.89
N ARG A 118 23.34 -0.61 -1.96
CA ARG A 118 23.97 -1.30 -3.07
C ARG A 118 25.44 -1.59 -2.76
N GLU A 119 26.04 -2.47 -3.55
CA GLU A 119 27.48 -2.79 -3.47
C GLU A 119 28.36 -1.59 -3.83
N ASP A 120 27.91 -0.69 -4.73
CA ASP A 120 28.59 0.53 -5.11
C ASP A 120 28.49 1.66 -4.08
N GLY A 121 27.90 1.38 -2.91
CA GLY A 121 27.72 2.31 -1.80
C GLY A 121 26.52 3.26 -1.93
N LYS A 122 25.89 3.34 -3.08
CA LYS A 122 24.64 4.07 -3.31
C LYS A 122 23.44 3.35 -2.68
N LEU A 123 22.28 3.96 -2.76
CA LEU A 123 21.03 3.44 -2.21
C LEU A 123 20.00 3.28 -3.32
N ASP A 124 19.34 2.14 -3.36
CA ASP A 124 18.12 1.94 -4.13
C ASP A 124 16.94 2.31 -3.24
N LEU A 125 16.26 3.41 -3.56
CA LEU A 125 14.98 3.79 -2.95
C LEU A 125 13.85 3.23 -3.82
N ARG A 126 13.09 2.30 -3.26
CA ARG A 126 11.92 1.71 -3.89
C ARG A 126 10.66 2.36 -3.38
N LEU A 127 9.88 2.91 -4.30
CA LEU A 127 8.62 3.62 -4.06
C LEU A 127 7.50 2.86 -4.75
N ARG A 128 6.47 2.45 -4.00
CA ARG A 128 5.37 1.65 -4.55
C ARG A 128 4.02 2.25 -4.21
N LEU A 129 3.13 2.22 -5.19
CA LEU A 129 1.70 2.45 -5.02
C LEU A 129 0.98 1.13 -5.26
N MET A 130 0.28 0.65 -4.24
CA MET A 130 -0.39 -0.65 -4.24
C MET A 130 -1.90 -0.50 -4.46
N GLU A 131 -2.50 -1.40 -5.21
CA GLU A 131 -3.93 -1.66 -5.20
C GLU A 131 -4.16 -3.06 -4.66
N LYS A 132 -4.70 -3.16 -3.45
CA LYS A 132 -4.79 -4.42 -2.70
C LYS A 132 -3.39 -5.04 -2.55
N ASP A 133 -3.15 -6.19 -3.15
CA ASP A 133 -1.90 -6.96 -3.05
C ASP A 133 -0.98 -6.79 -4.28
N SER A 134 -1.38 -5.97 -5.25
CA SER A 134 -0.64 -5.78 -6.51
C SER A 134 -0.16 -4.35 -6.66
N PRO A 135 1.08 -4.11 -7.11
CA PRO A 135 1.57 -2.77 -7.38
C PRO A 135 0.94 -2.20 -8.66
N LEU A 136 0.30 -1.02 -8.54
CA LEU A 136 -0.06 -0.20 -9.69
C LEU A 136 1.17 0.48 -10.28
N LEU A 137 2.07 0.91 -9.39
CA LEU A 137 3.32 1.58 -9.69
C LEU A 137 4.40 1.06 -8.77
N ASP A 138 5.54 0.67 -9.31
CA ASP A 138 6.74 0.26 -8.58
C ASP A 138 7.94 0.96 -9.20
N MET A 139 8.59 1.85 -8.46
CA MET A 139 9.72 2.64 -8.93
C MET A 139 10.94 2.42 -8.05
N THR A 140 12.12 2.44 -8.68
CA THR A 140 13.41 2.45 -7.97
C THR A 140 14.24 3.63 -8.43
N LEU A 141 14.67 4.45 -7.47
CA LEU A 141 15.57 5.59 -7.65
C LEU A 141 16.94 5.25 -7.06
N ILE A 142 18.01 5.52 -7.79
CA ILE A 142 19.36 5.36 -7.26
C ILE A 142 19.79 6.68 -6.62
N LEU A 143 20.07 6.65 -5.32
CA LEU A 143 20.38 7.84 -4.52
C LEU A 143 21.79 7.77 -3.92
N PRO A 144 22.46 8.94 -3.77
CA PRO A 144 23.82 8.99 -3.23
C PRO A 144 23.90 8.86 -1.72
N THR A 145 22.88 9.29 -0.97
CA THR A 145 22.93 9.40 0.50
C THR A 145 21.69 8.84 1.17
N ARG A 146 21.88 8.40 2.43
CA ARG A 146 20.79 7.89 3.27
C ARG A 146 19.81 9.00 3.67
N ASP A 147 20.31 10.18 4.00
CA ASP A 147 19.47 11.31 4.40
C ASP A 147 18.47 11.68 3.32
N LEU A 148 18.92 11.66 2.05
CA LEU A 148 18.03 11.88 0.90
C LEU A 148 17.00 10.76 0.77
N ALA A 149 17.40 9.50 0.93
CA ALA A 149 16.47 8.37 0.88
C ALA A 149 15.42 8.45 1.99
N ASP A 150 15.82 8.76 3.23
CA ASP A 150 14.93 8.97 4.36
C ASP A 150 13.94 10.14 4.11
N GLN A 151 14.43 11.25 3.58
CA GLN A 151 13.60 12.41 3.25
C GLN A 151 12.54 12.06 2.21
N LEU A 152 12.94 11.46 1.07
CA LEU A 152 12.03 11.12 -0.01
C LEU A 152 11.03 10.03 0.40
N SER A 153 11.46 9.04 1.19
CA SER A 153 10.59 8.00 1.73
C SER A 153 9.43 8.56 2.54
N ARG A 154 9.72 9.54 3.42
CA ARG A 154 8.69 10.18 4.26
C ARG A 154 7.68 10.99 3.46
N ARG A 155 8.09 11.53 2.31
CA ARG A 155 7.24 12.34 1.42
C ARG A 155 6.37 11.51 0.48
N TRP A 156 6.79 10.28 0.20
CA TRP A 156 6.11 9.43 -0.77
C TRP A 156 4.61 9.26 -0.51
N PRO A 157 4.12 9.00 0.72
CA PRO A 157 2.69 8.82 0.95
C PRO A 157 1.82 10.02 0.57
N GLU A 158 2.37 11.24 0.62
CA GLU A 158 1.68 12.46 0.22
C GLU A 158 1.84 12.73 -1.29
N ALA A 159 3.02 12.43 -1.85
CA ALA A 159 3.34 12.67 -3.24
C ALA A 159 2.73 11.63 -4.20
N ALA A 160 2.59 10.38 -3.78
CA ALA A 160 2.21 9.26 -4.64
C ALA A 160 0.91 9.46 -5.43
N PRO A 161 -0.23 9.90 -4.82
CA PRO A 161 -1.47 10.07 -5.56
C PRO A 161 -1.38 11.14 -6.65
N ALA A 162 -0.74 12.27 -6.32
CA ALA A 162 -0.57 13.37 -7.27
C ALA A 162 0.39 12.98 -8.41
N PHE A 163 1.48 12.28 -8.07
CA PHE A 163 2.43 11.78 -9.06
C PHE A 163 1.78 10.74 -9.99
N TYR A 164 1.06 9.76 -9.44
CA TYR A 164 0.39 8.75 -10.26
C TYR A 164 -0.66 9.36 -11.18
N GLY A 165 -1.48 10.30 -10.68
CA GLY A 165 -2.44 11.01 -11.49
C GLY A 165 -1.79 11.82 -12.63
N TYR A 166 -0.69 12.51 -12.34
CA TYR A 166 0.09 13.24 -13.35
C TYR A 166 0.70 12.29 -14.39
N LEU A 167 1.32 11.19 -13.93
CA LEU A 167 1.91 10.17 -14.79
C LEU A 167 0.87 9.57 -15.76
N MET A 168 -0.27 9.16 -15.24
CA MET A 168 -1.35 8.59 -16.04
C MET A 168 -1.92 9.58 -17.05
N LYS A 169 -2.01 10.86 -16.67
CA LYS A 169 -2.41 11.93 -17.58
C LYS A 169 -1.38 12.14 -18.70
N GLU A 170 -0.11 12.34 -18.32
CA GLU A 170 0.95 12.63 -19.32
C GLU A 170 1.19 11.48 -20.30
N LEU A 171 1.14 10.24 -19.82
CA LEU A 171 1.34 9.06 -20.68
C LEU A 171 0.06 8.61 -21.39
N GLY A 172 -1.11 8.94 -20.86
CA GLY A 172 -2.42 8.51 -21.38
C GLY A 172 -3.20 9.61 -22.09
N ASP A 173 -2.68 10.84 -22.16
CA ASP A 173 -3.34 11.92 -22.87
C ASP A 173 -3.49 11.54 -24.34
N ASP A 174 -4.71 11.69 -24.88
CA ASP A 174 -5.07 11.27 -26.24
C ASP A 174 -5.06 9.74 -26.53
N PHE A 175 -4.94 8.87 -25.50
CA PHE A 175 -5.07 7.42 -25.74
C PHE A 175 -6.47 7.06 -26.24
N SER A 176 -6.52 6.42 -27.42
CA SER A 176 -7.72 5.78 -27.97
C SER A 176 -7.44 4.31 -28.25
N SER A 177 -8.38 3.44 -27.88
CA SER A 177 -8.28 1.99 -28.13
C SER A 177 -8.10 1.63 -29.59
N ASP A 178 -8.56 2.51 -30.50
CA ASP A 178 -8.52 2.31 -31.97
C ASP A 178 -7.25 2.91 -32.60
N GLN A 179 -6.39 3.56 -31.80
CA GLN A 179 -5.20 4.20 -32.27
C GLN A 179 -4.13 3.16 -32.67
N ARG A 180 -3.56 3.30 -33.86
CA ARG A 180 -2.42 2.48 -34.29
C ARG A 180 -1.14 2.95 -33.61
N VAL A 181 -0.68 2.15 -32.66
CA VAL A 181 0.60 2.34 -31.97
C VAL A 181 1.64 1.42 -32.64
N PRO A 182 2.91 1.84 -32.79
CA PRO A 182 3.96 0.94 -33.26
C PRO A 182 4.01 -0.33 -32.42
N GLY A 183 4.08 -1.50 -33.08
CA GLY A 183 4.08 -2.80 -32.39
C GLY A 183 5.39 -3.12 -31.66
N THR A 184 6.42 -2.25 -31.80
CA THR A 184 7.74 -2.36 -31.18
C THR A 184 7.84 -1.39 -30.01
N LEU A 185 8.59 -1.76 -28.99
CA LEU A 185 8.87 -0.88 -27.84
C LEU A 185 10.07 0.03 -28.15
N PRO A 186 10.06 1.28 -27.66
CA PRO A 186 11.24 2.15 -27.71
C PRO A 186 12.35 1.61 -26.80
N GLU A 187 13.57 2.13 -26.98
CA GLU A 187 14.72 1.79 -26.15
C GLU A 187 14.45 2.11 -24.67
N GLY A 188 14.81 1.20 -23.77
CA GLY A 188 14.59 1.36 -22.33
C GLY A 188 13.18 0.99 -21.84
N ALA A 189 12.29 0.56 -22.74
CA ALA A 189 10.98 0.03 -22.38
C ALA A 189 10.92 -1.49 -22.57
N PHE A 190 10.29 -2.19 -21.62
CA PHE A 190 10.12 -3.64 -21.62
C PHE A 190 8.67 -3.96 -21.24
N LEU A 191 8.10 -4.99 -21.86
CA LEU A 191 6.73 -5.41 -21.57
C LEU A 191 6.70 -6.86 -21.14
N ASP A 192 6.27 -7.07 -19.91
CA ASP A 192 5.99 -8.39 -19.37
C ASP A 192 4.48 -8.66 -19.38
N LYS A 193 4.10 -9.88 -19.67
CA LYS A 193 2.72 -10.32 -19.53
C LYS A 193 2.53 -10.84 -18.12
N GLU A 194 1.74 -10.16 -17.33
CA GLU A 194 1.39 -10.60 -15.99
C GLU A 194 0.19 -11.56 -16.03
N ASN A 195 0.10 -12.45 -15.03
CA ASN A 195 -0.95 -13.46 -14.93
C ASN A 195 -2.35 -12.82 -14.81
N ALA A 196 -3.27 -13.18 -15.68
CA ALA A 196 -4.72 -12.95 -15.62
C ALA A 196 -5.25 -11.50 -15.49
N GLN A 197 -4.44 -10.50 -15.12
CA GLN A 197 -4.91 -9.14 -14.79
C GLN A 197 -4.38 -8.02 -15.69
N GLY A 198 -3.50 -8.29 -16.65
CA GLY A 198 -2.96 -7.25 -17.52
C GLY A 198 -1.50 -7.39 -17.90
N PHE A 199 -0.86 -6.27 -18.14
CA PHE A 199 0.53 -6.15 -18.59
C PHE A 199 1.31 -5.27 -17.62
N VAL A 200 2.58 -5.60 -17.40
CA VAL A 200 3.52 -4.75 -16.68
C VAL A 200 4.45 -4.09 -17.69
N LEU A 201 4.36 -2.78 -17.81
CA LEU A 201 5.27 -1.97 -18.60
C LEU A 201 6.41 -1.51 -17.71
N ARG A 202 7.65 -1.87 -18.07
CA ARG A 202 8.87 -1.38 -17.42
C ARG A 202 9.51 -0.29 -18.25
N LEU A 203 9.82 0.82 -17.59
CA LEU A 203 10.39 2.03 -18.18
C LEU A 203 11.65 2.40 -17.42
N ASN A 204 12.73 2.67 -18.16
CA ASN A 204 14.02 3.07 -17.60
C ASN A 204 14.36 4.49 -18.02
N ARG A 205 15.01 5.24 -17.12
CA ARG A 205 15.62 6.55 -17.41
C ARG A 205 17.06 6.58 -16.95
N GLY A 206 17.97 6.95 -17.84
CA GLY A 206 19.42 6.88 -17.62
C GLY A 206 20.08 5.87 -18.55
N GLY A 207 21.38 5.63 -18.38
CA GLY A 207 22.13 4.70 -19.23
C GLY A 207 21.63 3.26 -19.10
N PRO A 208 21.71 2.44 -20.17
CA PRO A 208 21.19 1.08 -20.18
C PRO A 208 21.87 0.16 -19.14
N ALA A 209 23.12 0.42 -18.78
CA ALA A 209 23.85 -0.38 -17.80
C ALA A 209 23.54 0.01 -16.33
N ALA A 210 23.09 1.24 -16.07
CA ALA A 210 22.77 1.73 -14.73
C ALA A 210 21.71 2.83 -14.82
N PRO A 211 20.43 2.48 -14.96
CA PRO A 211 19.36 3.48 -15.03
C PRO A 211 19.24 4.21 -13.68
N ALA A 212 19.14 5.53 -13.73
CA ALA A 212 18.93 6.36 -12.52
C ALA A 212 17.54 6.19 -11.92
N LEU A 213 16.56 5.86 -12.79
CA LEU A 213 15.18 5.52 -12.42
C LEU A 213 14.74 4.30 -13.23
N THR A 214 14.16 3.33 -12.53
CA THR A 214 13.34 2.27 -13.13
C THR A 214 11.92 2.39 -12.63
N MET A 215 10.94 2.15 -13.50
CA MET A 215 9.53 2.22 -13.17
C MET A 215 8.78 1.04 -13.81
N ALA A 216 7.91 0.40 -13.06
CA ALA A 216 7.00 -0.62 -13.55
C ALA A 216 5.56 -0.15 -13.32
N LEU A 217 4.74 -0.21 -14.38
CA LEU A 217 3.34 0.20 -14.39
C LEU A 217 2.46 -0.99 -14.74
N ALA A 218 1.44 -1.27 -13.92
CA ALA A 218 0.40 -2.21 -14.26
C ALA A 218 -0.64 -1.55 -15.17
N LEU A 219 -0.87 -2.13 -16.35
CA LEU A 219 -1.75 -1.60 -17.37
C LEU A 219 -2.71 -2.67 -17.89
N PRO A 220 -3.99 -2.34 -18.15
CA PRO A 220 -5.00 -3.33 -18.49
C PRO A 220 -4.81 -3.95 -19.88
N THR A 221 -4.23 -3.23 -20.84
CA THR A 221 -4.09 -3.68 -22.22
C THR A 221 -2.70 -3.49 -22.79
N LYS A 222 -2.34 -4.35 -23.75
CA LYS A 222 -1.08 -4.23 -24.48
C LYS A 222 -1.00 -2.94 -25.30
N SER A 223 -2.11 -2.52 -25.90
CA SER A 223 -2.15 -1.27 -26.70
C SER A 223 -1.83 -0.06 -25.83
N MET A 224 -2.40 0.02 -24.62
CA MET A 224 -2.10 1.08 -23.67
C MET A 224 -0.63 1.04 -23.22
N ALA A 225 -0.09 -0.15 -22.98
CA ALA A 225 1.32 -0.27 -22.60
C ALA A 225 2.28 0.19 -23.70
N LEU A 226 2.01 -0.16 -24.96
CA LEU A 226 2.78 0.32 -26.10
C LEU A 226 2.67 1.84 -26.26
N PHE A 227 1.46 2.38 -26.13
CA PHE A 227 1.23 3.83 -26.22
C PHE A 227 2.00 4.58 -25.12
N PHE A 228 1.92 4.11 -23.87
CA PHE A 228 2.66 4.71 -22.74
C PHE A 228 4.17 4.64 -22.93
N ALA A 229 4.70 3.54 -23.47
CA ALA A 229 6.12 3.40 -23.72
C ALA A 229 6.66 4.47 -24.71
N TRP A 230 5.93 4.77 -25.78
CA TRP A 230 6.30 5.79 -26.73
C TRP A 230 6.22 7.20 -26.14
N HIS A 231 5.15 7.51 -25.39
CA HIS A 231 5.03 8.81 -24.71
C HIS A 231 6.07 9.00 -23.61
N TRP A 232 6.47 7.91 -22.96
CA TRP A 232 7.57 7.97 -22.00
C TRP A 232 8.87 8.43 -22.66
N ALA A 233 9.22 7.92 -23.84
CA ALA A 233 10.43 8.30 -24.53
C ALA A 233 10.49 9.83 -24.79
N GLU A 234 9.35 10.48 -24.97
CA GLU A 234 9.24 11.91 -25.23
C GLU A 234 9.14 12.75 -23.95
N LYS A 235 8.37 12.26 -22.94
CA LYS A 235 7.96 13.05 -21.76
C LYS A 235 8.71 12.70 -20.46
N ALA A 236 9.63 11.73 -20.49
CA ALA A 236 10.31 11.23 -19.29
C ALA A 236 10.97 12.34 -18.44
N ASP A 237 11.59 13.34 -19.07
CA ASP A 237 12.26 14.41 -18.34
C ASP A 237 11.28 15.28 -17.53
N GLY A 238 10.14 15.62 -18.12
CA GLY A 238 9.07 16.35 -17.45
C GLY A 238 8.46 15.56 -16.29
N ILE A 239 8.23 14.27 -16.51
CA ILE A 239 7.68 13.36 -15.47
C ILE A 239 8.67 13.20 -14.30
N CYS A 240 9.96 13.01 -14.59
CA CYS A 240 10.99 12.95 -13.57
C CYS A 240 11.13 14.26 -12.79
N ALA A 241 11.08 15.40 -13.48
CA ALA A 241 11.12 16.72 -12.83
C ALA A 241 9.93 16.93 -11.89
N PHE A 242 8.71 16.52 -12.30
CA PHE A 242 7.53 16.58 -11.46
C PHE A 242 7.66 15.68 -10.22
N LEU A 243 8.15 14.44 -10.38
CA LEU A 243 8.40 13.53 -9.26
C LEU A 243 9.36 14.16 -8.24
N ILE A 244 10.50 14.66 -8.70
CA ILE A 244 11.51 15.29 -7.85
C ILE A 244 10.92 16.51 -7.12
N ALA A 245 10.18 17.36 -7.81
CA ALA A 245 9.54 18.52 -7.22
C ALA A 245 8.59 18.09 -6.07
N ARG A 246 7.72 17.12 -6.31
CA ARG A 246 6.77 16.62 -5.31
C ARG A 246 7.45 15.98 -4.09
N LEU A 247 8.54 15.24 -4.31
CA LEU A 247 9.30 14.63 -3.23
C LEU A 247 10.18 15.64 -2.47
N SER A 248 10.43 16.83 -3.04
CA SER A 248 11.29 17.87 -2.45
C SER A 248 10.49 19.02 -1.82
N GLU A 249 9.18 19.10 -2.02
CA GLU A 249 8.32 20.12 -1.38
C GLU A 249 8.44 20.02 0.15
N LYS A 250 8.56 21.18 0.84
CA LYS A 250 8.75 21.26 2.32
C LYS A 250 7.43 21.10 3.05
#